data_1993fc0b253cca2358667bb43cb36b86
#
_entry.id   1993fc0b253cca2358667bb43cb36b86
#
_cell.length_a   1.000
_cell.length_b   1.000
_cell.length_c   1.000
_cell.angle_alpha   90.00
_cell.angle_beta   90.00
_cell.angle_gamma   90.00
#
_symmetry.space_group_name_H-M   'P 1'
#
loop_
_entity.id
_entity.type
_entity.pdbx_description
1 polymer ?
#
loop_
_entity_poly.entity_id
_entity_poly.type
_entity_poly.pdbx_seq_one_letter_code
_entity_poly.pdbx_strand_id
1 'polypeptide(L)'
;MPQIDILAEGLGFTEGPVWLDDHRIALTSISHGCVYIVDPSDGATERIDTGGGPNGLARGANGTLFVAQNGGAFGASGRNPACR
;
A
#
# COMPACT_ATOMS: atom_id res chain seq x y z
N MET A 1 -15.35 -18.71 15.14
CA MET A 1 -14.72 -18.26 13.89
C MET A 1 -14.50 -16.75 13.94
N PRO A 2 -13.31 -16.27 13.57
CA PRO A 2 -13.14 -14.84 13.42
C PRO A 2 -13.97 -14.32 12.25
N GLN A 3 -14.43 -13.10 12.38
CA GLN A 3 -15.09 -12.42 11.30
C GLN A 3 -14.03 -11.85 10.35
N ILE A 4 -14.27 -11.97 9.05
CA ILE A 4 -13.38 -11.41 8.03
C ILE A 4 -14.19 -10.40 7.23
N ASP A 5 -13.69 -9.17 7.22
CA ASP A 5 -14.29 -8.07 6.44
C ASP A 5 -13.34 -7.66 5.33
N ILE A 6 -13.84 -7.66 4.10
CA ILE A 6 -13.10 -7.14 2.96
C ILE A 6 -13.41 -5.65 2.87
N LEU A 7 -12.38 -4.81 3.09
CA LEU A 7 -12.53 -3.36 3.18
C LEU A 7 -12.43 -2.68 1.81
N ALA A 8 -11.62 -3.24 0.91
CA ALA A 8 -11.39 -2.70 -0.41
C ALA A 8 -10.87 -3.80 -1.33
N GLU A 9 -11.06 -3.62 -2.63
CA GLU A 9 -10.63 -4.57 -3.65
C GLU A 9 -10.01 -3.81 -4.84
N GLY A 10 -9.33 -4.55 -5.71
CA GLY A 10 -8.76 -3.98 -6.94
C GLY A 10 -7.52 -3.14 -6.69
N LEU A 11 -6.84 -3.34 -5.58
CA LEU A 11 -5.67 -2.56 -5.19
C LEU A 11 -4.35 -3.17 -5.67
N GLY A 12 -4.41 -4.27 -6.42
CA GLY A 12 -3.22 -4.96 -6.93
C GLY A 12 -2.57 -5.86 -5.88
N PHE A 13 -1.27 -6.04 -5.98
CA PHE A 13 -0.52 -6.86 -5.03
C PHE A 13 -0.20 -6.05 -3.79
N THR A 14 -1.00 -6.23 -2.75
CA THR A 14 -0.93 -5.41 -1.54
C THR A 14 -0.03 -6.04 -0.49
N GLU A 15 0.69 -5.19 0.25
CA GLU A 15 1.60 -5.57 1.30
C GLU A 15 1.65 -4.51 2.40
N GLY A 16 2.23 -4.88 3.52
CA GLY A 16 2.65 -3.97 4.58
C GLY A 16 1.58 -3.07 5.16
N PRO A 17 0.40 -3.59 5.55
CA PRO A 17 -0.63 -2.73 6.12
C PRO A 17 -0.19 -2.18 7.48
N VAL A 18 -0.43 -0.89 7.70
CA VAL A 18 -0.23 -0.24 8.98
C VAL A 18 -1.40 0.70 9.28
N TRP A 19 -1.73 0.88 10.54
CA TRP A 19 -2.64 1.93 10.93
C TRP A 19 -1.97 3.29 10.74
N LEU A 20 -2.55 4.13 9.88
CA LEU A 20 -2.06 5.49 9.70
C LEU A 20 -2.45 6.37 10.89
N ASP A 21 -3.66 6.18 11.36
CA ASP A 21 -4.21 6.80 12.55
C ASP A 21 -5.21 5.83 13.18
N ASP A 22 -6.09 6.31 14.07
CA ASP A 22 -7.04 5.45 14.77
C ASP A 22 -8.23 4.99 13.91
N HIS A 23 -8.33 5.44 12.65
CA HIS A 23 -9.44 5.07 11.78
C HIS A 23 -9.07 4.82 10.31
N ARG A 24 -7.81 4.97 9.91
CA ARG A 24 -7.40 4.71 8.52
C ARG A 24 -6.21 3.77 8.45
N ILE A 25 -6.19 2.94 7.43
CA ILE A 25 -5.14 1.97 7.18
C ILE A 25 -4.38 2.38 5.94
N ALA A 26 -3.05 2.39 6.01
CA ALA A 26 -2.19 2.55 4.84
C ALA A 26 -1.59 1.21 4.46
N LEU A 27 -1.45 0.97 3.17
CA LEU A 27 -0.85 -0.26 2.64
C LEU A 27 -0.16 0.03 1.31
N THR A 28 0.80 -0.80 0.97
CA THR A 28 1.48 -0.67 -0.31
C THR A 28 0.81 -1.53 -1.37
N SER A 29 0.91 -1.09 -2.63
CA SER A 29 0.59 -1.92 -3.78
C SER A 29 1.83 -2.02 -4.65
N ILE A 30 2.43 -3.18 -4.66
CA ILE A 30 3.67 -3.43 -5.40
C ILE A 30 3.41 -3.30 -6.90
N SER A 31 2.34 -3.91 -7.38
CA SER A 31 2.02 -3.92 -8.81
C SER A 31 1.54 -2.57 -9.33
N HIS A 32 0.90 -1.76 -8.48
CA HIS A 32 0.42 -0.43 -8.88
C HIS A 32 1.45 0.67 -8.64
N GLY A 33 2.50 0.40 -7.88
CA GLY A 33 3.54 1.40 -7.58
C GLY A 33 3.03 2.55 -6.73
N CYS A 34 2.28 2.26 -5.69
CA CYS A 34 1.65 3.29 -4.87
C CYS A 34 1.39 2.81 -3.44
N VAL A 35 1.01 3.77 -2.61
CA VAL A 35 0.42 3.52 -1.29
C VAL A 35 -1.06 3.85 -1.38
N TYR A 36 -1.90 2.99 -0.85
CA TYR A 36 -3.32 3.25 -0.68
C TYR A 36 -3.61 3.54 0.79
N ILE A 37 -4.48 4.51 1.02
CA ILE A 37 -5.01 4.81 2.35
C ILE A 37 -6.50 4.50 2.32
N VAL A 38 -6.94 3.60 3.18
CA VAL A 38 -8.31 3.10 3.19
C VAL A 38 -8.97 3.46 4.51
N ASP A 39 -10.16 4.02 4.43
CA ASP A 39 -11.04 4.19 5.59
C ASP A 39 -11.95 2.97 5.69
N PRO A 40 -11.81 2.13 6.72
CA PRO A 40 -12.63 0.92 6.83
C PRO A 40 -14.12 1.19 7.04
N SER A 41 -14.50 2.37 7.48
CA SER A 41 -15.90 2.68 7.78
C SER A 41 -16.77 2.77 6.52
N ASP A 42 -16.19 3.20 5.39
CA ASP A 42 -16.91 3.39 4.14
C ASP A 42 -16.18 2.87 2.91
N GLY A 43 -14.96 2.36 3.08
CA GLY A 43 -14.12 1.87 1.99
C GLY A 43 -13.49 2.98 1.14
N ALA A 44 -13.61 4.23 1.54
CA ALA A 44 -13.00 5.34 0.81
C ALA A 44 -11.49 5.13 0.71
N THR A 45 -10.93 5.26 -0.49
CA THR A 45 -9.55 4.92 -0.77
C THR A 45 -8.86 6.10 -1.44
N GLU A 46 -7.72 6.50 -0.87
CA GLU A 46 -6.84 7.51 -1.42
C GLU A 46 -5.58 6.83 -1.98
N ARG A 47 -5.08 7.30 -3.10
CA ARG A 47 -3.89 6.75 -3.74
C ARG A 47 -2.76 7.78 -3.71
N ILE A 48 -1.57 7.33 -3.29
CA ILE A 48 -0.35 8.14 -3.31
C ILE A 48 0.67 7.41 -4.16
N ASP A 49 0.98 7.94 -5.33
CA ASP A 49 1.93 7.30 -6.24
C ASP A 49 3.35 7.42 -5.69
N THR A 50 4.05 6.29 -5.66
CA THR A 50 5.46 6.23 -5.26
C THR A 50 6.36 5.82 -6.41
N GLY A 51 5.78 5.16 -7.43
CA GLY A 51 6.56 4.47 -8.44
C GLY A 51 7.26 3.24 -7.87
N GLY A 52 8.03 2.57 -8.70
CA GLY A 52 8.80 1.41 -8.27
C GLY A 52 7.94 0.24 -7.79
N GLY A 53 8.45 -0.48 -6.83
CA GLY A 53 7.75 -1.58 -6.19
C GLY A 53 7.72 -1.42 -4.68
N PRO A 54 6.83 -0.56 -4.15
CA PRO A 54 6.74 -0.35 -2.70
C PRO A 54 6.27 -1.65 -2.04
N ASN A 55 7.06 -2.19 -1.14
CA ASN A 55 6.80 -3.49 -0.55
C ASN A 55 6.50 -3.42 0.94
N GLY A 56 7.24 -2.62 1.66
CA GLY A 56 7.05 -2.47 3.11
C GLY A 56 6.67 -1.06 3.48
N LEU A 57 5.96 -0.93 4.58
CA LEU A 57 5.45 0.35 5.05
C LEU A 57 5.57 0.40 6.57
N ALA A 58 6.04 1.52 7.09
CA ALA A 58 6.09 1.76 8.51
C ALA A 58 5.65 3.19 8.82
N ARG A 59 4.96 3.37 9.94
CA ARG A 59 4.56 4.69 10.39
C ARG A 59 5.60 5.22 11.37
N GLY A 60 6.11 6.41 11.08
CA GLY A 60 6.97 7.14 11.99
C GLY A 60 6.17 8.11 12.85
N ALA A 61 6.89 8.95 13.57
CA ALA A 61 6.29 10.02 14.35
C ALA A 61 5.56 11.02 13.44
N ASN A 62 4.53 11.68 13.96
CA ASN A 62 3.78 12.73 13.24
C ASN A 62 3.10 12.24 11.95
N GLY A 63 2.78 10.94 11.87
CA GLY A 63 2.09 10.41 10.71
C GLY A 63 2.94 10.26 9.46
N THR A 64 4.26 10.41 9.56
CA THR A 64 5.16 10.15 8.45
C THR A 64 5.14 8.66 8.10
N LEU A 65 5.03 8.37 6.80
CA LEU A 65 5.12 7.00 6.30
C LEU A 65 6.48 6.76 5.65
N PHE A 66 7.12 5.68 6.04
CA PHE A 66 8.37 5.24 5.44
C PHE A 66 8.08 4.03 4.57
N VAL A 67 8.53 4.07 3.31
CA VAL A 67 8.24 3.05 2.31
C VAL A 67 9.54 2.36 1.92
N ALA A 68 9.55 1.03 1.99
CA ALA A 68 10.65 0.23 1.47
C ALA A 68 10.31 -0.20 0.05
N GLN A 69 11.23 0.04 -0.88
CA GLN A 69 11.06 -0.27 -2.29
C GLN A 69 11.85 -1.52 -2.66
N ASN A 70 11.25 -2.40 -3.46
CA ASN A 70 11.95 -3.59 -3.97
C ASN A 70 12.63 -3.36 -5.32
N GLY A 71 12.67 -2.13 -5.80
CA GLY A 71 13.27 -1.80 -7.09
C GLY A 71 12.34 -2.01 -8.29
N GLY A 72 11.07 -2.35 -8.06
CA GLY A 72 10.10 -2.56 -9.12
C GLY A 72 10.25 -3.91 -9.83
N ALA A 73 11.03 -4.83 -9.28
CA ALA A 73 11.24 -6.16 -9.86
C ALA A 73 10.05 -7.06 -9.53
N PHE A 74 8.96 -6.89 -10.27
CA PHE A 74 7.72 -7.62 -10.03
C PHE A 74 6.90 -7.70 -11.32
N GLY A 75 6.13 -8.79 -11.46
CA GLY A 75 5.24 -9.00 -12.59
C GLY A 75 5.90 -9.79 -13.72
N ALA A 76 5.19 -9.94 -14.82
CA ALA A 76 5.64 -10.75 -15.96
C ALA A 76 6.93 -10.21 -16.60
N SER A 77 7.11 -8.89 -16.60
CA SER A 77 8.33 -8.26 -17.10
C SER A 77 9.43 -8.21 -16.05
N GLY A 78 9.10 -8.49 -14.79
CA GLY A 78 10.03 -8.43 -13.67
C GLY A 78 10.41 -7.03 -13.24
N ARG A 79 9.86 -5.99 -13.85
CA ARG A 79 10.26 -4.62 -13.52
C ARG A 79 9.15 -3.62 -13.79
N ASN A 80 9.00 -2.67 -12.87
CA ASN A 80 8.16 -1.51 -13.04
C ASN A 80 8.96 -0.41 -13.76
N PRO A 81 8.46 0.13 -14.89
CA PRO A 81 9.21 1.16 -15.64
C PRO A 81 9.50 2.44 -14.85
N ALA A 82 8.73 2.73 -13.81
CA ALA A 82 8.97 3.90 -12.96
C ALA A 82 10.12 3.70 -11.97
N CYS A 83 10.63 2.49 -11.85
CA CYS A 83 11.73 2.18 -10.95
C CYS A 83 13.07 2.63 -11.56
N ARG A 84 13.89 3.23 -10.74
CA ARG A 84 15.23 3.67 -11.10
C ARG A 84 16.28 2.93 -10.31
#